data_ff2bf294978679f8ece83633ce8782ce
#
_entry.id   ff2bf294978679f8ece83633ce8782ce
#
_cell.length_a   1.000
_cell.length_b   1.000
_cell.length_c   1.000
_cell.angle_alpha   90.00
_cell.angle_beta   90.00
_cell.angle_gamma   90.00
#
_symmetry.space_group_name_H-M   'P 1'
#
loop_
_entity.id
_entity.type
_entity.pdbx_description
1 polymer ?
#
loop_
_entity_poly.entity_id
_entity_poly.type
_entity_poly.pdbx_seq_one_letter_code
_entity_poly.pdbx_strand_id
1 'polypeptide(L)'
;MDHYATLGVAKTATPDEIKKAYRRLASQHHPDKGGDTAMFQKVEEAYRTLSDPDKKSQYDNPNQGFNFGGPNMFSGDMDPRDLFSHIFGQRAGNPFANQRSNRQVFRTTVTVSLEDAYNGSNQVLKIQTPTGQKVINIEVPKGLTEQSQIKYDNIIDNGTLLVEFKILPNLKFERRNNDLYCNQKISVLDLIVGTTINFTTISGKEFEVRVPPKTQPFMQLKITGQGMPIQGTDVYGDQILLLKPYIPDTIDDEITQSILRSKSKT
;
A
#
# COMPACT_ATOMS: atom_id res chain seq x y z
N MET A 1 -1.40 -43.47 -12.27
CA MET A 1 -1.62 -42.75 -13.54
C MET A 1 -0.28 -42.35 -14.12
N ASP A 2 -0.08 -42.46 -15.41
CA ASP A 2 1.18 -42.06 -16.03
C ASP A 2 1.16 -40.54 -16.31
N HIS A 3 2.02 -39.77 -15.64
CA HIS A 3 2.09 -38.34 -15.78
C HIS A 3 2.49 -37.87 -17.17
N TYR A 4 3.33 -38.67 -17.86
CA TYR A 4 3.71 -38.39 -19.24
C TYR A 4 2.52 -38.53 -20.19
N ALA A 5 1.71 -39.59 -19.99
CA ALA A 5 0.48 -39.80 -20.75
C ALA A 5 -0.55 -38.69 -20.47
N THR A 6 -0.66 -38.21 -19.23
CA THR A 6 -1.57 -37.12 -18.85
C THR A 6 -1.21 -35.82 -19.56
N LEU A 7 0.05 -35.49 -19.71
CA LEU A 7 0.51 -34.31 -20.46
C LEU A 7 0.58 -34.55 -21.97
N GLY A 8 0.46 -35.83 -22.44
CA GLY A 8 0.58 -36.19 -23.84
C GLY A 8 2.01 -35.99 -24.40
N VAL A 9 3.02 -36.26 -23.56
CA VAL A 9 4.44 -36.16 -23.95
C VAL A 9 5.18 -37.47 -23.78
N ALA A 10 6.29 -37.63 -24.48
CA ALA A 10 7.16 -38.82 -24.35
C ALA A 10 7.91 -38.81 -23.01
N LYS A 11 8.31 -40.00 -22.50
CA LYS A 11 9.13 -40.08 -21.25
C LYS A 11 10.50 -39.39 -21.42
N THR A 12 10.95 -39.22 -22.64
CA THR A 12 12.20 -38.51 -22.99
C THR A 12 12.01 -37.02 -23.22
N ALA A 13 10.81 -36.49 -22.97
CA ALA A 13 10.49 -35.08 -23.20
C ALA A 13 11.38 -34.14 -22.38
N THR A 14 11.81 -33.08 -23.04
CA THR A 14 12.58 -32.00 -22.42
C THR A 14 11.72 -31.15 -21.50
N PRO A 15 12.31 -30.40 -20.55
CA PRO A 15 11.57 -29.49 -19.65
C PRO A 15 10.71 -28.48 -20.43
N ASP A 16 11.18 -28.01 -21.57
CA ASP A 16 10.45 -27.05 -22.41
C ASP A 16 9.22 -27.69 -23.07
N GLU A 17 9.32 -28.94 -23.51
CA GLU A 17 8.20 -29.71 -24.09
C GLU A 17 7.12 -29.96 -23.01
N ILE A 18 7.53 -30.38 -21.81
CA ILE A 18 6.65 -30.56 -20.67
C ILE A 18 5.90 -29.24 -20.33
N LYS A 19 6.63 -28.14 -20.29
CA LYS A 19 6.06 -26.81 -20.02
C LYS A 19 5.07 -26.35 -21.11
N LYS A 20 5.39 -26.62 -22.38
CA LYS A 20 4.55 -26.30 -23.53
C LYS A 20 3.25 -27.13 -23.52
N ALA A 21 3.34 -28.42 -23.22
CA ALA A 21 2.19 -29.32 -23.09
C ALA A 21 1.27 -28.89 -21.96
N TYR A 22 1.83 -28.57 -20.79
CA TYR A 22 1.07 -28.05 -19.65
C TYR A 22 0.30 -26.78 -19.99
N ARG A 23 0.94 -25.77 -20.58
CA ARG A 23 0.27 -24.51 -20.96
C ARG A 23 -0.91 -24.72 -21.88
N ARG A 24 -0.76 -25.62 -22.86
CA ARG A 24 -1.84 -25.97 -23.79
C ARG A 24 -3.03 -26.60 -23.07
N LEU A 25 -2.77 -27.64 -22.26
CA LEU A 25 -3.83 -28.38 -21.56
C LEU A 25 -4.46 -27.57 -20.44
N ALA A 26 -3.68 -26.78 -19.71
CA ALA A 26 -4.19 -25.88 -18.67
C ALA A 26 -5.13 -24.81 -19.26
N SER A 27 -4.80 -24.26 -20.43
CA SER A 27 -5.69 -23.30 -21.12
C SER A 27 -6.97 -23.95 -21.66
N GLN A 28 -6.88 -25.24 -22.06
CA GLN A 28 -8.03 -25.99 -22.60
C GLN A 28 -9.00 -26.42 -21.50
N HIS A 29 -8.50 -26.78 -20.32
CA HIS A 29 -9.30 -27.30 -19.21
C HIS A 29 -9.47 -26.31 -18.06
N HIS A 30 -9.20 -25.01 -18.29
CA HIS A 30 -9.33 -24.00 -17.25
C HIS A 30 -10.79 -23.86 -16.79
N PRO A 31 -11.07 -23.88 -15.47
CA PRO A 31 -12.44 -23.81 -14.94
C PRO A 31 -13.17 -22.51 -15.35
N ASP A 32 -12.50 -21.37 -15.42
CA ASP A 32 -13.11 -20.10 -15.85
C ASP A 32 -13.52 -20.07 -17.34
N LYS A 33 -13.01 -21.03 -18.13
CA LYS A 33 -13.37 -21.19 -19.55
C LYS A 33 -14.33 -22.35 -19.80
N GLY A 34 -14.95 -22.87 -18.73
CA GLY A 34 -15.87 -24.01 -18.83
C GLY A 34 -15.19 -25.35 -19.06
N GLY A 35 -13.90 -25.47 -18.77
CA GLY A 35 -13.13 -26.70 -18.90
C GLY A 35 -13.38 -27.69 -17.77
N ASP A 36 -12.95 -28.95 -17.99
CA ASP A 36 -13.08 -30.02 -17.00
C ASP A 36 -12.12 -29.84 -15.82
N THR A 37 -12.63 -29.51 -14.67
CA THR A 37 -11.87 -29.29 -13.44
C THR A 37 -11.08 -30.52 -13.00
N ALA A 38 -11.62 -31.75 -13.21
CA ALA A 38 -10.95 -32.98 -12.84
C ALA A 38 -9.76 -33.25 -13.78
N MET A 39 -9.88 -32.92 -15.06
CA MET A 39 -8.76 -32.98 -16.00
C MET A 39 -7.72 -31.89 -15.70
N PHE A 40 -8.14 -30.70 -15.37
CA PHE A 40 -7.22 -29.61 -14.97
C PHE A 40 -6.34 -30.02 -13.79
N GLN A 41 -6.94 -30.59 -12.73
CA GLN A 41 -6.19 -31.09 -11.56
C GLN A 41 -5.16 -32.17 -11.94
N LYS A 42 -5.52 -33.11 -12.80
CA LYS A 42 -4.60 -34.16 -13.27
C LYS A 42 -3.43 -33.58 -14.08
N VAL A 43 -3.70 -32.61 -14.93
CA VAL A 43 -2.68 -31.89 -15.73
C VAL A 43 -1.74 -31.12 -14.84
N GLU A 44 -2.27 -30.45 -13.80
CA GLU A 44 -1.46 -29.71 -12.83
C GLU A 44 -0.56 -30.65 -12.01
N GLU A 45 -1.09 -31.76 -11.53
CA GLU A 45 -0.35 -32.79 -10.80
C GLU A 45 0.80 -33.38 -11.65
N ALA A 46 0.49 -33.73 -12.89
CA ALA A 46 1.47 -34.26 -13.82
C ALA A 46 2.61 -33.25 -14.10
N TYR A 47 2.27 -31.99 -14.33
CA TYR A 47 3.27 -30.94 -14.53
C TYR A 47 4.12 -30.73 -13.28
N ARG A 48 3.52 -30.70 -12.09
CA ARG A 48 4.21 -30.53 -10.81
C ARG A 48 5.24 -31.63 -10.56
N THR A 49 4.97 -32.85 -11.02
CA THR A 49 5.87 -33.99 -10.86
C THR A 49 7.00 -33.98 -11.90
N LEU A 50 6.68 -33.64 -13.15
CA LEU A 50 7.62 -33.75 -14.26
C LEU A 50 8.46 -32.50 -14.55
N SER A 51 8.05 -31.32 -14.03
CA SER A 51 8.76 -30.05 -14.21
C SER A 51 9.98 -29.88 -13.29
N ASP A 52 10.03 -30.61 -12.21
CA ASP A 52 11.12 -30.60 -11.24
C ASP A 52 12.05 -31.78 -11.49
N PRO A 53 13.36 -31.56 -11.76
CA PRO A 53 14.30 -32.64 -12.07
C PRO A 53 14.38 -33.72 -10.98
N ASP A 54 14.30 -33.34 -9.72
CA ASP A 54 14.39 -34.27 -8.58
C ASP A 54 13.15 -35.14 -8.50
N LYS A 55 11.96 -34.56 -8.67
CA LYS A 55 10.69 -35.30 -8.65
C LYS A 55 10.52 -36.17 -9.87
N LYS A 56 10.96 -35.69 -11.02
CA LYS A 56 11.01 -36.49 -12.27
C LYS A 56 11.91 -37.71 -12.09
N SER A 57 13.09 -37.51 -11.51
CA SER A 57 14.03 -38.61 -11.24
C SER A 57 13.44 -39.65 -10.27
N GLN A 58 12.74 -39.22 -9.22
CA GLN A 58 12.04 -40.10 -8.30
C GLN A 58 10.88 -40.85 -8.95
N TYR A 59 10.11 -40.16 -9.78
CA TYR A 59 9.02 -40.77 -10.53
C TYR A 59 9.51 -41.81 -11.56
N ASP A 60 10.62 -41.51 -12.23
CA ASP A 60 11.22 -42.39 -13.25
C ASP A 60 11.97 -43.60 -12.61
N ASN A 61 12.50 -43.45 -11.39
CA ASN A 61 13.27 -44.46 -10.68
C ASN A 61 12.78 -44.70 -9.23
N PRO A 62 11.64 -45.37 -9.03
CA PRO A 62 11.04 -45.56 -7.70
C PRO A 62 11.86 -46.46 -6.77
N ASN A 63 12.87 -47.18 -7.29
CA ASN A 63 13.71 -48.14 -6.58
C ASN A 63 15.06 -47.57 -6.07
N GLN A 64 15.40 -46.32 -6.33
CA GLN A 64 16.58 -45.69 -5.70
C GLN A 64 16.16 -45.08 -4.35
N GLY A 65 16.25 -45.87 -3.28
CA GLY A 65 15.91 -45.45 -1.93
C GLY A 65 16.70 -44.24 -1.48
N PHE A 66 15.99 -43.16 -1.18
CA PHE A 66 16.55 -42.06 -0.40
C PHE A 66 16.76 -42.53 1.02
N ASN A 67 18.02 -42.60 1.43
CA ASN A 67 18.44 -42.83 2.80
C ASN A 67 18.11 -41.57 3.67
N PHE A 68 16.86 -41.44 4.10
CA PHE A 68 16.49 -40.48 5.12
C PHE A 68 16.80 -41.15 6.48
N GLY A 69 17.90 -40.72 7.09
CA GLY A 69 18.46 -41.27 8.31
C GLY A 69 17.48 -41.50 9.45
N GLY A 70 17.38 -42.77 9.89
CA GLY A 70 16.78 -43.19 11.13
C GLY A 70 16.19 -44.59 11.03
N PRO A 71 16.74 -45.63 11.75
CA PRO A 71 16.19 -46.97 11.72
C PRO A 71 15.03 -47.06 12.71
N ASN A 72 13.80 -46.74 12.34
CA ASN A 72 12.59 -47.16 13.09
C ASN A 72 11.29 -46.44 12.62
N MET A 73 11.04 -46.26 11.34
CA MET A 73 9.76 -45.70 10.93
C MET A 73 9.03 -46.45 9.80
N PHE A 74 9.43 -47.69 9.55
CA PHE A 74 8.76 -48.58 8.58
C PHE A 74 8.45 -49.92 9.23
N SER A 75 7.37 -49.92 10.03
CA SER A 75 6.72 -51.17 10.41
C SER A 75 5.21 -50.90 10.50
N GLY A 76 4.47 -51.13 9.42
CA GLY A 76 3.04 -51.04 9.39
C GLY A 76 2.54 -50.81 7.98
N ASP A 77 1.60 -51.65 7.58
CA ASP A 77 0.84 -51.74 6.33
C ASP A 77 0.13 -50.40 6.03
N MET A 78 0.84 -49.42 5.48
CA MET A 78 0.32 -48.11 5.12
C MET A 78 0.29 -47.95 3.60
N ASP A 79 -0.89 -47.70 3.05
CA ASP A 79 -1.11 -47.44 1.62
C ASP A 79 -0.20 -46.29 1.15
N PRO A 80 0.54 -46.46 0.03
CA PRO A 80 1.39 -45.38 -0.53
C PRO A 80 0.68 -44.05 -0.76
N ARG A 81 -0.67 -44.06 -0.89
CA ARG A 81 -1.50 -42.86 -1.01
C ARG A 81 -1.64 -42.11 0.30
N ASP A 82 -1.76 -42.82 1.42
CA ASP A 82 -1.87 -42.20 2.75
C ASP A 82 -0.53 -41.67 3.23
N LEU A 83 0.57 -42.35 2.90
CA LEU A 83 1.93 -41.87 3.15
C LEU A 83 2.21 -40.59 2.36
N PHE A 84 1.78 -40.52 1.10
CA PHE A 84 1.92 -39.33 0.26
C PHE A 84 1.09 -38.15 0.79
N SER A 85 -0.16 -38.40 1.21
CA SER A 85 -1.01 -37.37 1.80
C SER A 85 -0.52 -36.89 3.15
N HIS A 86 0.10 -37.76 3.97
CA HIS A 86 0.64 -37.41 5.27
C HIS A 86 1.96 -36.64 5.17
N ILE A 87 2.83 -36.95 4.19
CA ILE A 87 4.09 -36.25 3.95
C ILE A 87 3.87 -34.94 3.21
N PHE A 88 2.91 -34.90 2.28
CA PHE A 88 2.66 -33.76 1.42
C PHE A 88 1.37 -32.98 1.74
N GLY A 89 0.37 -33.60 2.39
CA GLY A 89 -0.90 -32.97 2.73
C GLY A 89 -0.85 -32.05 3.96
N GLN A 90 -0.01 -32.33 4.95
CA GLN A 90 0.13 -31.48 6.14
C GLN A 90 1.17 -30.37 6.00
N ARG A 91 1.95 -30.38 4.91
CA ARG A 91 2.89 -29.31 4.53
C ARG A 91 2.63 -28.77 3.14
N ALA A 92 1.37 -28.54 2.78
CA ALA A 92 1.02 -27.74 1.58
C ALA A 92 1.26 -26.24 1.81
N GLY A 93 2.30 -25.89 2.57
CA GLY A 93 3.01 -24.63 2.45
C GLY A 93 4.01 -24.79 1.29
N ASN A 94 3.77 -24.06 0.22
CA ASN A 94 4.54 -23.87 -0.97
C ASN A 94 6.04 -24.18 -0.78
N PRO A 95 6.64 -25.27 -1.32
CA PRO A 95 8.08 -25.56 -1.14
C PRO A 95 8.98 -24.48 -1.77
N PHE A 96 8.46 -23.69 -2.71
CA PHE A 96 9.12 -22.49 -3.22
C PHE A 96 8.99 -21.27 -2.29
N ALA A 97 8.16 -21.32 -1.25
CA ALA A 97 8.14 -20.27 -0.24
C ALA A 97 9.34 -20.37 0.74
N ASN A 98 10.03 -21.50 0.81
CA ASN A 98 11.15 -21.70 1.74
C ASN A 98 12.53 -21.38 1.15
N GLN A 99 12.63 -21.01 -0.12
CA GLN A 99 13.82 -20.34 -0.64
C GLN A 99 13.68 -18.81 -0.66
N ARG A 100 12.60 -18.29 -0.04
CA ARG A 100 12.68 -16.94 0.51
C ARG A 100 13.70 -17.04 1.63
N SER A 101 14.93 -16.64 1.30
CA SER A 101 15.98 -16.34 2.27
C SER A 101 15.28 -15.87 3.54
N ASN A 102 15.65 -16.41 4.69
CA ASN A 102 15.15 -16.03 6.04
C ASN A 102 15.57 -14.57 6.30
N ARG A 103 15.10 -13.65 5.41
CA ARG A 103 15.34 -12.22 5.52
C ARG A 103 14.52 -11.76 6.70
N GLN A 104 15.20 -11.38 7.72
CA GLN A 104 14.55 -10.78 8.89
C GLN A 104 13.80 -9.52 8.41
N VAL A 105 12.51 -9.45 8.75
CA VAL A 105 11.69 -8.27 8.46
C VAL A 105 11.60 -7.44 9.74
N PHE A 106 12.24 -6.30 9.72
CA PHE A 106 12.14 -5.30 10.79
C PHE A 106 10.99 -4.37 10.47
N ARG A 107 10.17 -4.05 11.48
CA ARG A 107 9.07 -3.11 11.33
C ARG A 107 9.28 -1.94 12.28
N THR A 108 9.08 -0.72 11.78
CA THR A 108 9.14 0.48 12.58
C THR A 108 8.11 1.48 12.12
N THR A 109 7.66 2.34 13.04
CA THR A 109 6.75 3.45 12.74
C THR A 109 7.55 4.74 12.86
N VAL A 110 7.43 5.58 11.85
CA VAL A 110 8.06 6.90 11.79
C VAL A 110 7.00 7.97 11.78
N THR A 111 7.12 8.90 12.71
CA THR A 111 6.21 10.03 12.80
C THR A 111 6.82 11.21 12.06
N VAL A 112 6.06 11.80 11.13
CA VAL A 112 6.47 12.92 10.29
C VAL A 112 5.47 14.09 10.42
N SER A 113 5.93 15.31 10.19
CA SER A 113 5.05 16.47 10.11
C SER A 113 4.28 16.49 8.78
N LEU A 114 3.22 17.29 8.71
CA LEU A 114 2.48 17.50 7.45
C LEU A 114 3.36 18.21 6.42
N GLU A 115 4.25 19.09 6.86
CA GLU A 115 5.23 19.80 6.05
C GLU A 115 6.29 18.83 5.48
N ASP A 116 6.77 17.86 6.27
CA ASP A 116 7.65 16.80 5.78
C ASP A 116 6.98 15.94 4.71
N ALA A 117 5.71 15.59 4.94
CA ALA A 117 4.94 14.85 3.94
C ALA A 117 4.66 15.67 2.66
N TYR A 118 4.62 17.01 2.78
CA TYR A 118 4.46 17.93 1.65
C TYR A 118 5.75 18.07 0.84
N ASN A 119 6.86 18.38 1.52
CA ASN A 119 8.15 18.70 0.87
C ASN A 119 8.96 17.45 0.51
N GLY A 120 8.71 16.34 1.18
CA GLY A 120 9.65 15.24 1.35
C GLY A 120 10.76 15.62 2.34
N SER A 121 11.30 14.64 3.04
CA SER A 121 12.41 14.86 3.98
C SER A 121 13.28 13.62 4.13
N ASN A 122 14.46 13.78 4.70
CA ASN A 122 15.31 12.67 5.10
C ASN A 122 15.23 12.51 6.62
N GLN A 123 14.87 11.31 7.09
CA GLN A 123 14.77 10.98 8.50
C GLN A 123 15.88 10.01 8.91
N VAL A 124 16.47 10.26 10.07
CA VAL A 124 17.50 9.39 10.66
C VAL A 124 16.87 8.49 11.70
N LEU A 125 16.87 7.18 11.42
CA LEU A 125 16.33 6.17 12.32
C LEU A 125 17.45 5.44 13.06
N LYS A 126 17.26 5.21 14.35
CA LYS A 126 18.08 4.30 15.16
C LYS A 126 17.28 3.02 15.40
N ILE A 127 17.75 1.92 14.83
CA ILE A 127 17.09 0.62 14.91
C ILE A 127 17.96 -0.34 15.68
N GLN A 128 17.36 -1.04 16.64
CA GLN A 128 18.03 -2.12 17.36
C GLN A 128 17.96 -3.39 16.53
N THR A 129 19.13 -3.94 16.19
CA THR A 129 19.27 -5.21 15.48
C THR A 129 19.95 -6.25 16.39
N PRO A 130 19.88 -7.53 16.06
CA PRO A 130 20.63 -8.57 16.81
C PRO A 130 22.14 -8.33 16.85
N THR A 131 22.69 -7.59 15.87
CA THR A 131 24.11 -7.26 15.76
C THR A 131 24.48 -5.92 16.43
N GLY A 132 23.49 -5.19 17.01
CA GLY A 132 23.68 -3.91 17.67
C GLY A 132 22.77 -2.80 17.14
N GLN A 133 22.99 -1.57 17.61
CA GLN A 133 22.24 -0.40 17.16
C GLN A 133 22.78 0.08 15.80
N LYS A 134 21.89 0.21 14.82
CA LYS A 134 22.20 0.78 13.51
C LYS A 134 21.48 2.11 13.30
N VAL A 135 22.17 3.03 12.66
CA VAL A 135 21.64 4.32 12.22
C VAL A 135 21.38 4.25 10.73
N ILE A 136 20.16 4.54 10.31
CA ILE A 136 19.70 4.42 8.93
C ILE A 136 19.07 5.73 8.50
N ASN A 137 19.43 6.20 7.32
CA ASN A 137 18.76 7.32 6.68
C ASN A 137 17.66 6.78 5.78
N ILE A 138 16.44 7.26 5.99
CA ILE A 138 15.29 6.95 5.15
C ILE A 138 14.76 8.22 4.51
N GLU A 139 14.34 8.09 3.26
CA GLU A 139 13.70 9.18 2.53
C GLU A 139 12.19 9.13 2.72
N VAL A 140 11.60 10.24 3.16
CA VAL A 140 10.15 10.45 3.20
C VAL A 140 9.73 11.04 1.86
N PRO A 141 8.98 10.31 1.02
CA PRO A 141 8.57 10.82 -0.28
C PRO A 141 7.52 11.92 -0.15
N LYS A 142 7.53 12.83 -1.13
CA LYS A 142 6.48 13.85 -1.26
C LYS A 142 5.11 13.20 -1.48
N GLY A 143 4.09 13.76 -0.86
CA GLY A 143 2.72 13.26 -0.99
C GLY A 143 2.41 12.02 -0.16
N LEU A 144 3.31 11.63 0.75
CA LEU A 144 3.11 10.50 1.65
C LEU A 144 1.73 10.55 2.31
N THR A 145 1.05 9.39 2.41
CA THR A 145 -0.25 9.24 3.08
C THR A 145 -0.09 8.50 4.40
N GLU A 146 -1.07 8.63 5.30
CA GLU A 146 -1.05 7.99 6.64
C GLU A 146 -0.97 6.46 6.62
N GLN A 147 -1.30 5.82 5.50
CA GLN A 147 -1.28 4.37 5.35
C GLN A 147 -0.11 3.89 4.49
N SER A 148 0.79 4.79 4.13
CA SER A 148 1.94 4.43 3.30
C SER A 148 2.91 3.56 4.09
N GLN A 149 3.22 2.40 3.52
CA GLN A 149 4.28 1.53 3.98
C GLN A 149 5.37 1.48 2.92
N ILE A 150 6.59 1.81 3.32
CA ILE A 150 7.74 1.76 2.43
C ILE A 150 8.68 0.65 2.87
N LYS A 151 9.10 -0.12 1.89
CA LYS A 151 9.99 -1.25 2.06
C LYS A 151 11.40 -0.84 1.64
N TYR A 152 12.35 -1.02 2.55
CA TYR A 152 13.77 -0.81 2.30
C TYR A 152 14.49 -2.15 2.38
N ASP A 153 14.99 -2.64 1.26
CA ASP A 153 15.71 -3.91 1.18
C ASP A 153 17.22 -3.70 1.40
N ASN A 154 17.87 -4.69 2.04
CA ASN A 154 19.31 -4.76 2.27
C ASN A 154 19.93 -3.61 3.09
N ILE A 155 19.11 -2.86 3.83
CA ILE A 155 19.61 -1.77 4.71
C ILE A 155 20.07 -2.32 6.06
N ILE A 156 19.48 -3.43 6.53
CA ILE A 156 19.79 -4.06 7.82
C ILE A 156 20.20 -5.51 7.59
N ASP A 157 21.46 -5.86 7.82
CA ASP A 157 21.98 -7.26 7.91
C ASP A 157 21.35 -8.24 6.89
N ASN A 158 21.28 -7.88 5.61
CA ASN A 158 20.53 -8.58 4.57
C ASN A 158 19.02 -8.73 4.85
N GLY A 159 18.50 -8.00 5.85
CA GLY A 159 17.08 -7.95 6.17
C GLY A 159 16.33 -6.89 5.37
N THR A 160 15.02 -6.89 5.56
CA THR A 160 14.09 -5.91 5.01
C THR A 160 13.57 -5.03 6.14
N LEU A 161 13.63 -3.72 5.96
CA LEU A 161 12.97 -2.77 6.85
C LEU A 161 11.64 -2.34 6.25
N LEU A 162 10.56 -2.57 6.96
CA LEU A 162 9.23 -2.07 6.63
C LEU A 162 8.95 -0.85 7.52
N VAL A 163 8.83 0.31 6.91
CA VAL A 163 8.54 1.57 7.59
C VAL A 163 7.10 1.96 7.37
N GLU A 164 6.36 2.09 8.44
CA GLU A 164 5.01 2.64 8.45
C GLU A 164 5.09 4.11 8.87
N PHE A 165 4.45 5.00 8.12
CA PHE A 165 4.49 6.42 8.39
C PHE A 165 3.20 6.89 9.06
N LYS A 166 3.36 7.70 10.12
CA LYS A 166 2.27 8.37 10.80
C LYS A 166 2.45 9.88 10.66
N ILE A 167 1.47 10.55 10.09
CA ILE A 167 1.49 12.01 9.91
C ILE A 167 0.90 12.67 11.16
N LEU A 168 1.64 13.61 11.74
CA LEU A 168 1.16 14.38 12.88
C LEU A 168 0.04 15.35 12.45
N PRO A 169 -0.99 15.53 13.27
CA PRO A 169 -1.98 16.57 13.06
C PRO A 169 -1.31 17.94 13.00
N ASN A 170 -1.70 18.76 12.02
CA ASN A 170 -1.23 20.13 11.90
C ASN A 170 -2.24 21.10 12.55
N LEU A 171 -1.75 22.15 13.19
CA LEU A 171 -2.60 23.13 13.87
C LEU A 171 -3.41 24.03 12.93
N LYS A 172 -2.87 24.29 11.74
CA LYS A 172 -3.45 25.20 10.75
C LYS A 172 -4.20 24.45 9.66
N PHE A 173 -3.65 23.31 9.21
CA PHE A 173 -4.13 22.58 8.06
C PHE A 173 -4.70 21.21 8.46
N GLU A 174 -5.89 20.92 7.97
CA GLU A 174 -6.50 19.58 8.01
C GLU A 174 -6.40 18.96 6.63
N ARG A 175 -5.70 17.83 6.52
CA ARG A 175 -5.60 17.10 5.26
C ARG A 175 -6.81 16.22 5.05
N ARG A 176 -7.43 16.30 3.87
CA ARG A 176 -8.46 15.37 3.39
C ARG A 176 -8.06 14.87 2.00
N ASN A 177 -7.57 13.66 1.91
CA ASN A 177 -6.94 13.10 0.71
C ASN A 177 -5.75 13.97 0.25
N ASN A 178 -5.89 14.63 -0.90
CA ASN A 178 -4.87 15.54 -1.42
C ASN A 178 -5.21 17.02 -1.21
N ASP A 179 -6.37 17.33 -0.66
CA ASP A 179 -6.77 18.69 -0.37
C ASP A 179 -6.42 19.08 1.07
N LEU A 180 -6.11 20.37 1.25
CA LEU A 180 -5.83 20.97 2.54
C LEU A 180 -6.96 21.93 2.92
N TYR A 181 -7.53 21.73 4.10
CA TYR A 181 -8.56 22.58 4.66
C TYR A 181 -7.97 23.46 5.76
N CYS A 182 -8.36 24.71 5.77
CA CYS A 182 -7.97 25.67 6.80
C CYS A 182 -9.17 26.53 7.22
N ASN A 183 -9.30 26.78 8.52
CA ASN A 183 -10.28 27.72 9.03
C ASN A 183 -9.71 29.14 8.96
N GLN A 184 -10.36 30.02 8.24
CA GLN A 184 -10.00 31.44 8.12
C GLN A 184 -11.02 32.28 8.87
N LYS A 185 -10.58 32.93 9.94
CA LYS A 185 -11.43 33.90 10.66
C LYS A 185 -11.63 35.14 9.80
N ILE A 186 -12.87 35.62 9.73
CA ILE A 186 -13.25 36.82 8.99
C ILE A 186 -14.34 37.58 9.76
N SER A 187 -14.26 38.90 9.74
CA SER A 187 -15.31 39.74 10.35
C SER A 187 -16.62 39.61 9.57
N VAL A 188 -17.75 39.62 10.27
CA VAL A 188 -19.08 39.70 9.61
C VAL A 188 -19.23 40.97 8.77
N LEU A 189 -18.58 42.06 9.14
CA LEU A 189 -18.55 43.29 8.36
C LEU A 189 -17.83 43.11 7.04
N ASP A 190 -16.70 42.41 7.05
CA ASP A 190 -15.95 42.09 5.84
C ASP A 190 -16.71 41.16 4.89
N LEU A 191 -17.54 40.25 5.43
CA LEU A 191 -18.43 39.42 4.58
C LEU A 191 -19.51 40.26 3.89
N ILE A 192 -19.95 41.34 4.53
CA ILE A 192 -20.98 42.25 3.98
C ILE A 192 -20.38 43.13 2.89
N VAL A 193 -19.25 43.78 3.15
CA VAL A 193 -18.67 44.80 2.25
C VAL A 193 -17.66 44.22 1.26
N GLY A 194 -17.16 43.02 1.55
CA GLY A 194 -16.05 42.37 0.79
C GLY A 194 -14.69 42.83 1.33
N THR A 195 -13.69 41.99 1.17
CA THR A 195 -12.31 42.26 1.60
C THR A 195 -11.31 41.42 0.80
N THR A 196 -10.03 41.63 1.04
CA THR A 196 -8.94 40.77 0.56
C THR A 196 -8.23 40.17 1.77
N ILE A 197 -8.00 38.86 1.73
CA ILE A 197 -7.32 38.12 2.80
C ILE A 197 -5.94 37.69 2.28
N ASN A 198 -4.89 37.96 3.05
CA ASN A 198 -3.56 37.39 2.80
C ASN A 198 -3.49 36.01 3.46
N PHE A 199 -3.25 34.98 2.64
CA PHE A 199 -3.19 33.60 3.09
C PHE A 199 -1.85 32.97 2.70
N THR A 200 -1.16 32.39 3.69
CA THR A 200 0.08 31.63 3.48
C THR A 200 -0.23 30.15 3.43
N THR A 201 0.08 29.51 2.31
CA THR A 201 -0.08 28.08 2.08
C THR A 201 0.94 27.24 2.84
N ILE A 202 0.80 25.92 2.82
CA ILE A 202 1.76 24.98 3.43
C ILE A 202 3.16 25.08 2.78
N SER A 203 3.23 25.47 1.51
CA SER A 203 4.51 25.70 0.80
C SER A 203 5.22 27.01 1.21
N GLY A 204 4.58 27.84 2.07
CA GLY A 204 5.08 29.16 2.40
C GLY A 204 4.77 30.26 1.38
N LYS A 205 4.06 29.95 0.30
CA LYS A 205 3.62 30.94 -0.67
C LYS A 205 2.47 31.76 -0.14
N GLU A 206 2.49 33.08 -0.39
CA GLU A 206 1.45 34.00 -0.01
C GLU A 206 0.49 34.24 -1.19
N PHE A 207 -0.80 34.24 -0.88
CA PHE A 207 -1.87 34.49 -1.83
C PHE A 207 -2.81 35.57 -1.31
N GLU A 208 -3.15 36.52 -2.16
CA GLU A 208 -4.23 37.46 -1.93
C GLU A 208 -5.54 36.84 -2.40
N VAL A 209 -6.41 36.51 -1.45
CA VAL A 209 -7.70 35.87 -1.72
C VAL A 209 -8.81 36.90 -1.56
N ARG A 210 -9.47 37.23 -2.67
CA ARG A 210 -10.58 38.18 -2.68
C ARG A 210 -11.83 37.51 -2.14
N VAL A 211 -12.45 38.13 -1.14
CA VAL A 211 -13.79 37.80 -0.63
C VAL A 211 -14.80 38.80 -1.20
N PRO A 212 -15.71 38.35 -2.07
CA PRO A 212 -16.72 39.25 -2.63
C PRO A 212 -17.64 39.84 -1.55
N PRO A 213 -18.24 41.02 -1.78
CA PRO A 213 -19.28 41.55 -0.91
C PRO A 213 -20.49 40.61 -0.88
N LYS A 214 -21.21 40.60 0.24
CA LYS A 214 -22.38 39.74 0.51
C LYS A 214 -22.04 38.24 0.49
N THR A 215 -20.80 37.90 0.81
CA THR A 215 -20.37 36.49 0.97
C THR A 215 -21.07 35.84 2.15
N GLN A 216 -21.62 34.65 1.94
CA GLN A 216 -22.34 33.93 2.99
C GLN A 216 -21.35 33.39 4.06
N PRO A 217 -21.76 33.34 5.33
CA PRO A 217 -21.03 32.68 6.39
C PRO A 217 -20.68 31.23 6.02
N PHE A 218 -19.51 30.74 6.45
CA PHE A 218 -19.01 29.38 6.21
C PHE A 218 -18.79 29.01 4.74
N MET A 219 -18.76 30.00 3.85
CA MET A 219 -18.39 29.78 2.45
C MET A 219 -16.97 29.25 2.36
N GLN A 220 -16.75 28.36 1.41
CA GLN A 220 -15.44 27.81 1.09
C GLN A 220 -14.83 28.53 -0.10
N LEU A 221 -13.61 29.02 0.05
CA LEU A 221 -12.82 29.59 -1.02
C LEU A 221 -11.72 28.61 -1.39
N LYS A 222 -11.52 28.39 -2.69
CA LYS A 222 -10.58 27.41 -3.21
C LYS A 222 -9.39 28.10 -3.87
N ILE A 223 -8.19 27.69 -3.50
CA ILE A 223 -6.94 28.04 -4.18
C ILE A 223 -6.43 26.79 -4.87
N THR A 224 -6.60 26.74 -6.19
CA THR A 224 -6.29 25.55 -6.99
C THR A 224 -4.80 25.23 -6.97
N GLY A 225 -4.48 23.93 -6.85
CA GLY A 225 -3.11 23.41 -6.89
C GLY A 225 -2.24 23.80 -5.70
N GLN A 226 -2.83 24.22 -4.57
CA GLN A 226 -2.10 24.58 -3.35
C GLN A 226 -2.35 23.59 -2.19
N GLY A 227 -2.89 22.41 -2.48
CA GLY A 227 -3.03 21.28 -1.56
C GLY A 227 -1.79 20.40 -1.49
N MET A 228 -1.94 19.16 -1.03
CA MET A 228 -0.86 18.17 -0.93
C MET A 228 -0.44 17.68 -2.32
N PRO A 229 0.85 17.38 -2.54
CA PRO A 229 1.29 16.72 -3.75
C PRO A 229 0.72 15.30 -3.84
N ILE A 230 0.44 14.86 -5.06
CA ILE A 230 0.06 13.48 -5.35
C ILE A 230 1.34 12.70 -5.60
N GLN A 231 1.57 11.66 -4.80
CA GLN A 231 2.79 10.87 -4.86
C GLN A 231 3.09 10.36 -6.26
N GLY A 232 4.32 10.55 -6.73
CA GLY A 232 4.79 10.10 -8.04
C GLY A 232 4.33 10.98 -9.21
N THR A 233 3.74 12.14 -8.95
CA THR A 233 3.30 13.10 -9.98
C THR A 233 3.70 14.53 -9.63
N ASP A 234 3.57 15.45 -10.59
CA ASP A 234 3.72 16.88 -10.36
C ASP A 234 2.38 17.58 -10.10
N VAL A 235 1.34 16.81 -9.81
CA VAL A 235 -0.01 17.31 -9.57
C VAL A 235 -0.22 17.51 -8.07
N TYR A 236 -0.92 18.59 -7.72
CA TYR A 236 -1.28 18.95 -6.35
C TYR A 236 -2.80 18.99 -6.20
N GLY A 237 -3.29 18.69 -5.02
CA GLY A 237 -4.66 18.97 -4.64
C GLY A 237 -4.92 20.46 -4.44
N ASP A 238 -6.04 20.81 -3.87
CA ASP A 238 -6.47 22.20 -3.67
C ASP A 238 -6.34 22.63 -2.20
N GLN A 239 -6.13 23.93 -1.97
CA GLN A 239 -6.27 24.52 -0.65
C GLN A 239 -7.68 25.10 -0.50
N ILE A 240 -8.38 24.71 0.55
CA ILE A 240 -9.75 25.15 0.83
C ILE A 240 -9.77 25.96 2.10
N LEU A 241 -10.21 27.21 2.00
CA LEU A 241 -10.38 28.12 3.13
C LEU A 241 -11.83 28.13 3.54
N LEU A 242 -12.13 27.65 4.72
CA LEU A 242 -13.47 27.76 5.33
C LEU A 242 -13.58 29.09 6.09
N LEU A 243 -14.37 30.02 5.59
CA LEU A 243 -14.59 31.31 6.20
C LEU A 243 -15.39 31.15 7.49
N LYS A 244 -14.74 31.36 8.65
CA LYS A 244 -15.39 31.35 9.97
C LYS A 244 -15.67 32.78 10.42
N PRO A 245 -16.94 33.19 10.40
CA PRO A 245 -17.31 34.56 10.80
C PRO A 245 -17.13 34.78 12.29
N TYR A 246 -16.73 35.97 12.64
CA TYR A 246 -16.78 36.47 14.00
C TYR A 246 -17.35 37.89 14.03
N ILE A 247 -17.97 38.27 15.14
CA ILE A 247 -18.42 39.61 15.36
C ILE A 247 -17.29 40.36 16.05
N PRO A 248 -16.81 41.51 15.53
CA PRO A 248 -15.80 42.32 16.18
C PRO A 248 -16.28 42.79 17.58
N ASP A 249 -15.36 42.81 18.54
CA ASP A 249 -15.66 43.23 19.91
C ASP A 249 -16.11 44.70 19.97
N THR A 250 -15.62 45.53 19.05
CA THR A 250 -15.98 46.94 18.89
C THR A 250 -16.57 47.17 17.51
N ILE A 251 -17.77 47.71 17.46
CA ILE A 251 -18.44 48.16 16.24
C ILE A 251 -18.74 49.63 16.40
N ASP A 252 -18.40 50.41 15.39
CA ASP A 252 -18.69 51.86 15.38
C ASP A 252 -20.19 52.14 15.54
N ASP A 253 -20.53 53.17 16.33
CA ASP A 253 -21.91 53.55 16.59
C ASP A 253 -22.66 53.93 15.31
N GLU A 254 -22.00 54.55 14.33
CA GLU A 254 -22.60 54.89 13.03
C GLU A 254 -23.00 53.62 12.27
N ILE A 255 -22.17 52.58 12.28
CA ILE A 255 -22.47 51.26 11.67
C ILE A 255 -23.67 50.66 12.39
N THR A 256 -23.68 50.67 13.72
CA THR A 256 -24.80 50.16 14.54
C THR A 256 -26.12 50.85 14.21
N GLN A 257 -26.12 52.18 14.12
CA GLN A 257 -27.31 52.96 13.74
C GLN A 257 -27.76 52.67 12.29
N SER A 258 -26.82 52.50 11.38
CA SER A 258 -27.12 52.16 9.99
C SER A 258 -27.78 50.79 9.87
N ILE A 259 -27.32 49.79 10.61
CA ILE A 259 -27.92 48.46 10.69
C ILE A 259 -29.35 48.54 11.27
N LEU A 260 -29.55 49.29 12.33
CA LEU A 260 -30.89 49.49 12.95
C LEU A 260 -31.88 50.13 11.97
N ARG A 261 -31.45 51.16 11.25
CA ARG A 261 -32.26 51.80 10.19
C ARG A 261 -32.61 50.86 9.05
N SER A 262 -31.70 50.00 8.66
CA SER A 262 -31.94 48.99 7.61
C SER A 262 -32.97 47.95 8.08
N LYS A 263 -32.89 47.46 9.33
CA LYS A 263 -33.87 46.52 9.89
C LYS A 263 -35.30 47.07 9.96
N SER A 264 -35.48 48.38 10.16
CA SER A 264 -36.82 49.02 10.20
C SER A 264 -37.48 49.15 8.83
N LYS A 265 -36.74 48.85 7.69
CA LYS A 265 -37.25 48.91 6.33
C LYS A 265 -37.56 47.55 5.72
N THR A 266 -37.26 46.45 6.44
CA THR A 266 -37.56 45.07 6.05
C THR A 266 -38.77 44.55 6.83
#